data_d97bcf291c2e04cf391e2641f31a76f7
#
_entry.id   d97bcf291c2e04cf391e2641f31a76f7
#
_cell.length_a   1.000
_cell.length_b   1.000
_cell.length_c   1.000
_cell.angle_alpha   90.00
_cell.angle_beta   90.00
_cell.angle_gamma   90.00
#
_symmetry.space_group_name_H-M   'P 1'
#
loop_
_entity.id
_entity.type
_entity.pdbx_description
1 polymer ?
#
loop_
_entity_poly.entity_id
_entity_poly.type
_entity_poly.pdbx_seq_one_letter_code
_entity_poly.pdbx_strand_id
1 'polypeptide(L)'
;MKICIGICLSKKNKRFIIRSINSLNQLFVPDDCKLEIAYVLPNNFFYFKDFIIRKFEEKKINLNFLSISRGGIPYARNKYLSFCRSKKYHYISFLDDDCEIDRSWLFEMIKLIKSENADIIGGPQNHKVNDSNIKNYFKIIEPNYKHKQTIKWAATNNVLFKNIILNDKKIKFDINLDKVGGSDQLFFYYLWSKGYKIIWNKKAIVTEGLHESRKKIDWFLKRNFRYG
;
A
#
# COMPACT_ATOMS: atom_id res chain seq x y z
N MET A 1 -11.31 17.30 2.73
CA MET A 1 -9.96 16.81 2.35
C MET A 1 -10.10 15.76 1.26
N LYS A 2 -9.20 15.68 0.25
CA LYS A 2 -9.30 14.72 -0.87
C LYS A 2 -8.15 13.71 -0.80
N ILE A 3 -8.47 12.42 -0.81
CA ILE A 3 -7.51 11.32 -0.62
C ILE A 3 -7.71 10.29 -1.74
N CYS A 4 -6.61 9.73 -2.24
CA CYS A 4 -6.64 8.61 -3.18
C CYS A 4 -5.87 7.41 -2.62
N ILE A 5 -6.49 6.22 -2.69
CA ILE A 5 -5.83 4.94 -2.39
C ILE A 5 -5.53 4.24 -3.72
N GLY A 6 -4.26 3.92 -3.95
CA GLY A 6 -3.81 3.20 -5.14
C GLY A 6 -3.62 1.72 -4.86
N ILE A 7 -4.22 0.87 -5.69
CA ILE A 7 -4.13 -0.59 -5.59
C ILE A 7 -3.66 -1.15 -6.93
N CYS A 8 -2.49 -1.77 -6.92
CA CYS A 8 -1.94 -2.42 -8.11
C CYS A 8 -2.38 -3.88 -8.13
N LEU A 9 -3.33 -4.24 -8.99
CA LEU A 9 -3.82 -5.61 -9.06
C LEU A 9 -2.80 -6.54 -9.72
N SER A 10 -2.58 -7.68 -9.08
CA SER A 10 -1.75 -8.77 -9.56
C SER A 10 -2.60 -9.99 -9.91
N LYS A 11 -2.10 -10.88 -10.77
CA LYS A 11 -2.82 -12.09 -11.19
C LYS A 11 -2.86 -13.20 -10.14
N LYS A 12 -2.23 -13.00 -8.97
CA LYS A 12 -1.77 -14.14 -8.16
C LYS A 12 -2.84 -14.84 -7.34
N ASN A 13 -3.85 -14.14 -6.82
CA ASN A 13 -4.87 -14.82 -6.02
C ASN A 13 -6.19 -14.04 -5.93
N LYS A 14 -7.18 -14.46 -6.69
CA LYS A 14 -8.52 -13.87 -6.72
C LYS A 14 -9.18 -13.77 -5.33
N ARG A 15 -8.98 -14.78 -4.45
CA ARG A 15 -9.56 -14.79 -3.10
C ARG A 15 -9.02 -13.64 -2.23
N PHE A 16 -7.72 -13.34 -2.31
CA PHE A 16 -7.13 -12.24 -1.54
C PHE A 16 -7.61 -10.89 -2.06
N ILE A 17 -7.68 -10.71 -3.39
CA ILE A 17 -8.21 -9.50 -4.00
C ILE A 17 -9.65 -9.22 -3.53
N ILE A 18 -10.51 -10.25 -3.50
CA ILE A 18 -11.90 -10.11 -3.02
C ILE A 18 -11.93 -9.67 -1.55
N ARG A 19 -11.06 -10.23 -0.70
CA ARG A 19 -10.98 -9.86 0.72
C ARG A 19 -10.49 -8.42 0.91
N SER A 20 -9.48 -8.00 0.15
CA SER A 20 -8.99 -6.62 0.13
C SER A 20 -10.11 -5.64 -0.27
N ILE A 21 -10.84 -5.93 -1.35
CA ILE A 21 -11.98 -5.12 -1.79
C ILE A 21 -13.07 -5.04 -0.71
N ASN A 22 -13.40 -6.17 -0.06
CA ASN A 22 -14.41 -6.19 1.00
C ASN A 22 -13.98 -5.35 2.22
N SER A 23 -12.70 -5.39 2.62
CA SER A 23 -12.19 -4.57 3.72
C SER A 23 -12.24 -3.07 3.40
N LEU A 24 -11.89 -2.70 2.16
CA LEU A 24 -12.02 -1.32 1.67
C LEU A 24 -13.47 -0.84 1.64
N ASN A 25 -14.42 -1.71 1.29
CA ASN A 25 -15.84 -1.37 1.33
C ASN A 25 -16.35 -1.11 2.76
N GLN A 26 -15.72 -1.69 3.77
CA GLN A 26 -16.06 -1.49 5.19
C GLN A 26 -15.31 -0.31 5.83
N LEU A 27 -14.42 0.35 5.09
CA LEU A 27 -13.58 1.43 5.60
C LEU A 27 -14.44 2.59 6.12
N PHE A 28 -14.11 3.07 7.30
CA PHE A 28 -14.66 4.33 7.83
C PHE A 28 -13.97 5.50 7.13
N VAL A 29 -14.75 6.30 6.42
CA VAL A 29 -14.30 7.54 5.77
C VAL A 29 -14.83 8.71 6.57
N PRO A 30 -13.95 9.55 7.19
CA PRO A 30 -14.41 10.74 7.91
C PRO A 30 -15.20 11.69 7.01
N ASP A 31 -16.20 12.38 7.56
CA ASP A 31 -17.13 13.23 6.82
C ASP A 31 -16.44 14.39 6.06
N ASP A 32 -15.33 14.90 6.61
CA ASP A 32 -14.50 15.92 5.96
C ASP A 32 -13.61 15.37 4.83
N CYS A 33 -13.67 14.06 4.56
CA CYS A 33 -12.84 13.38 3.57
C CYS A 33 -13.65 12.94 2.35
N LYS A 34 -13.10 13.24 1.16
CA LYS A 34 -13.53 12.65 -0.11
C LYS A 34 -12.52 11.58 -0.50
N LEU A 35 -12.95 10.32 -0.47
CA LEU A 35 -12.12 9.19 -0.82
C LEU A 35 -12.32 8.80 -2.29
N GLU A 36 -11.21 8.61 -2.98
CA GLU A 36 -11.14 7.95 -4.29
C GLU A 36 -10.26 6.72 -4.20
N ILE A 37 -10.58 5.68 -4.96
CA ILE A 37 -9.75 4.49 -5.10
C ILE A 37 -9.33 4.35 -6.56
N ALA A 38 -8.04 4.18 -6.81
CA ALA A 38 -7.49 3.96 -8.13
C ALA A 38 -6.92 2.53 -8.22
N TYR A 39 -7.57 1.71 -9.03
CA TYR A 39 -7.09 0.37 -9.36
C TYR A 39 -6.21 0.42 -10.60
N VAL A 40 -4.96 -0.03 -10.47
CA VAL A 40 -4.07 -0.21 -11.62
C VAL A 40 -4.18 -1.64 -12.11
N LEU A 41 -4.68 -1.80 -13.32
CA LEU A 41 -5.08 -3.09 -13.88
C LEU A 41 -4.21 -3.47 -15.09
N PRO A 42 -3.61 -4.67 -15.13
CA PRO A 42 -3.14 -5.24 -16.38
C PRO A 42 -4.32 -5.41 -17.36
N ASN A 43 -4.06 -5.25 -18.68
CA ASN A 43 -5.11 -5.27 -19.71
C ASN A 43 -6.04 -6.50 -19.66
N ASN A 44 -5.52 -7.63 -19.25
CA ASN A 44 -6.32 -8.88 -19.14
C ASN A 44 -7.08 -9.02 -17.80
N PHE A 45 -7.13 -7.98 -16.96
CA PHE A 45 -7.81 -7.97 -15.66
C PHE A 45 -9.10 -7.15 -15.66
N PHE A 46 -9.52 -6.65 -16.82
CA PHE A 46 -10.72 -5.80 -16.93
C PHE A 46 -12.02 -6.46 -16.47
N TYR A 47 -12.10 -7.81 -16.48
CA TYR A 47 -13.27 -8.52 -15.95
C TYR A 47 -13.50 -8.29 -14.44
N PHE A 48 -12.47 -7.88 -13.69
CA PHE A 48 -12.62 -7.50 -12.29
C PHE A 48 -13.29 -6.14 -12.09
N LYS A 49 -13.28 -5.28 -13.11
CA LYS A 49 -13.83 -3.92 -13.04
C LYS A 49 -15.30 -3.92 -12.60
N ASP A 50 -16.13 -4.72 -13.25
CA ASP A 50 -17.57 -4.78 -12.94
C ASP A 50 -17.83 -5.33 -11.54
N PHE A 51 -17.03 -6.31 -11.11
CA PHE A 51 -17.09 -6.81 -9.74
C PHE A 51 -16.75 -5.72 -8.72
N ILE A 52 -15.69 -4.94 -8.96
CA ILE A 52 -15.29 -3.83 -8.09
C ILE A 52 -16.39 -2.77 -8.05
N ILE A 53 -16.91 -2.35 -9.20
CA ILE A 53 -17.97 -1.34 -9.29
C ILE A 53 -19.17 -1.75 -8.44
N ARG A 54 -19.68 -2.98 -8.64
CA ARG A 54 -20.84 -3.50 -7.87
C ARG A 54 -20.59 -3.52 -6.35
N LYS A 55 -19.34 -3.78 -5.91
CA LYS A 55 -19.00 -3.78 -4.47
C LYS A 55 -19.03 -2.41 -3.83
N PHE A 56 -18.84 -1.33 -4.59
CA PHE A 56 -18.85 0.04 -4.08
C PHE A 56 -20.08 0.84 -4.50
N GLU A 57 -21.08 0.22 -5.12
CA GLU A 57 -22.27 0.89 -5.67
C GLU A 57 -23.02 1.74 -4.63
N GLU A 58 -23.15 1.23 -3.41
CA GLU A 58 -23.81 1.92 -2.29
C GLU A 58 -22.90 2.93 -1.57
N LYS A 59 -21.63 3.02 -1.95
CA LYS A 59 -20.65 3.89 -1.30
C LYS A 59 -20.40 5.15 -2.14
N LYS A 60 -20.33 6.29 -1.50
CA LYS A 60 -19.93 7.57 -2.14
C LYS A 60 -18.41 7.63 -2.37
N ILE A 61 -17.83 6.56 -2.99
CA ILE A 61 -16.41 6.43 -3.28
C ILE A 61 -16.22 6.46 -4.79
N ASN A 62 -15.42 7.39 -5.29
CA ASN A 62 -15.09 7.46 -6.70
C ASN A 62 -14.03 6.41 -7.06
N LEU A 63 -14.33 5.58 -8.05
CA LEU A 63 -13.44 4.56 -8.56
C LEU A 63 -12.75 5.02 -9.85
N ASN A 64 -11.44 4.84 -9.91
CA ASN A 64 -10.63 5.11 -11.09
C ASN A 64 -9.94 3.81 -11.52
N PHE A 65 -9.95 3.52 -12.83
CA PHE A 65 -9.33 2.33 -13.40
C PHE A 65 -8.21 2.74 -14.37
N LEU A 66 -6.98 2.38 -14.03
CA LEU A 66 -5.78 2.73 -14.77
C LEU A 66 -5.23 1.49 -15.46
N SER A 67 -5.27 1.47 -16.78
CA SER A 67 -4.73 0.35 -17.57
C SER A 67 -3.21 0.43 -17.71
N ILE A 68 -2.55 -0.73 -17.63
CA ILE A 68 -1.13 -0.89 -17.95
C ILE A 68 -0.94 -2.02 -18.95
N SER A 69 -0.17 -1.73 -20.01
CA SER A 69 0.21 -2.71 -21.03
C SER A 69 1.42 -3.54 -20.63
N ARG A 70 2.34 -2.94 -19.85
CA ARG A 70 3.56 -3.59 -19.37
C ARG A 70 3.38 -4.05 -17.92
N GLY A 71 3.66 -5.34 -17.66
CA GLY A 71 3.67 -5.90 -16.30
C GLY A 71 4.84 -5.37 -15.46
N GLY A 72 4.72 -5.56 -14.13
CA GLY A 72 5.75 -5.20 -13.15
C GLY A 72 5.25 -4.24 -12.10
N ILE A 73 5.64 -4.50 -10.84
CA ILE A 73 5.18 -3.72 -9.68
C ILE A 73 5.59 -2.24 -9.76
N PRO A 74 6.87 -1.90 -10.06
CA PRO A 74 7.29 -0.50 -10.16
C PRO A 74 6.58 0.25 -11.30
N TYR A 75 6.27 -0.42 -12.40
CA TYR A 75 5.51 0.19 -13.52
C TYR A 75 4.09 0.55 -13.09
N ALA A 76 3.40 -0.37 -12.42
CA ALA A 76 2.04 -0.14 -11.92
C ALA A 76 2.02 1.01 -10.90
N ARG A 77 2.95 1.03 -9.95
CA ARG A 77 3.10 2.09 -8.96
C ARG A 77 3.39 3.44 -9.62
N ASN A 78 4.28 3.49 -10.61
CA ASN A 78 4.58 4.71 -11.36
C ASN A 78 3.37 5.22 -12.17
N LYS A 79 2.55 4.32 -12.72
CA LYS A 79 1.27 4.69 -13.38
C LYS A 79 0.34 5.39 -12.41
N TYR A 80 0.20 4.87 -11.18
CA TYR A 80 -0.58 5.49 -10.12
C TYR A 80 0.00 6.85 -9.69
N LEU A 81 1.31 6.96 -9.47
CA LEU A 81 1.94 8.25 -9.14
C LEU A 81 1.71 9.29 -10.24
N SER A 82 1.83 8.90 -11.51
CA SER A 82 1.56 9.78 -12.65
C SER A 82 0.12 10.27 -12.67
N PHE A 83 -0.84 9.39 -12.38
CA PHE A 83 -2.25 9.76 -12.23
C PHE A 83 -2.46 10.76 -11.09
N CYS A 84 -1.85 10.52 -9.92
CA CYS A 84 -1.98 11.41 -8.75
C CYS A 84 -1.36 12.79 -8.98
N ARG A 85 -0.26 12.89 -9.74
CA ARG A 85 0.34 14.19 -10.11
C ARG A 85 -0.62 15.11 -10.86
N SER A 86 -1.49 14.57 -11.70
CA SER A 86 -2.47 15.35 -12.47
C SER A 86 -3.70 15.74 -11.66
N LYS A 87 -3.77 15.34 -10.38
CA LYS A 87 -4.94 15.52 -9.51
C LYS A 87 -4.59 16.33 -8.26
N LYS A 88 -5.57 17.05 -7.74
CA LYS A 88 -5.42 17.87 -6.52
C LYS A 88 -5.79 17.06 -5.26
N TYR A 89 -5.09 15.94 -5.02
CA TYR A 89 -5.21 15.21 -3.76
C TYR A 89 -4.40 15.91 -2.67
N HIS A 90 -4.84 15.80 -1.41
CA HIS A 90 -4.07 16.20 -0.24
C HIS A 90 -3.12 15.07 0.15
N TYR A 91 -3.65 13.86 0.18
CA TYR A 91 -2.90 12.65 0.51
C TYR A 91 -3.15 11.56 -0.50
N ILE A 92 -2.15 10.72 -0.67
CA ILE A 92 -2.23 9.50 -1.47
C ILE A 92 -1.69 8.33 -0.64
N SER A 93 -2.16 7.14 -0.97
CA SER A 93 -1.81 5.92 -0.28
C SER A 93 -1.54 4.80 -1.28
N PHE A 94 -0.72 3.84 -0.90
CA PHE A 94 -0.65 2.53 -1.54
C PHE A 94 -1.18 1.46 -0.58
N LEU A 95 -1.88 0.49 -1.14
CA LEU A 95 -2.22 -0.78 -0.53
C LEU A 95 -1.96 -1.90 -1.54
N ASP A 96 -1.48 -3.04 -1.07
CA ASP A 96 -1.35 -4.22 -1.94
C ASP A 96 -2.70 -4.93 -2.08
N ASP A 97 -2.91 -5.62 -3.19
CA ASP A 97 -4.17 -6.28 -3.55
C ASP A 97 -4.49 -7.55 -2.72
N ASP A 98 -3.55 -8.00 -1.90
CA ASP A 98 -3.69 -9.12 -0.96
C ASP A 98 -3.79 -8.66 0.50
N CYS A 99 -3.91 -7.36 0.74
CA CYS A 99 -3.98 -6.76 2.06
C CYS A 99 -5.42 -6.38 2.45
N GLU A 100 -5.80 -6.73 3.67
CA GLU A 100 -7.03 -6.31 4.34
C GLU A 100 -6.69 -5.19 5.33
N ILE A 101 -7.49 -4.13 5.37
CA ILE A 101 -7.32 -3.00 6.28
C ILE A 101 -8.37 -3.01 7.39
N ASP A 102 -8.01 -2.52 8.56
CA ASP A 102 -8.96 -2.29 9.63
C ASP A 102 -9.92 -1.14 9.26
N ARG A 103 -11.16 -1.21 9.74
CA ARG A 103 -12.18 -0.19 9.48
C ARG A 103 -11.72 1.23 9.84
N SER A 104 -10.92 1.40 10.89
CA SER A 104 -10.39 2.68 11.36
C SER A 104 -9.08 3.12 10.69
N TRP A 105 -8.53 2.31 9.79
CA TRP A 105 -7.21 2.50 9.19
C TRP A 105 -7.01 3.92 8.62
N LEU A 106 -7.93 4.40 7.79
CA LEU A 106 -7.81 5.72 7.15
C LEU A 106 -7.86 6.85 8.20
N PHE A 107 -8.76 6.73 9.18
CA PHE A 107 -8.87 7.69 10.28
C PHE A 107 -7.56 7.78 11.07
N GLU A 108 -6.98 6.64 11.45
CA GLU A 108 -5.71 6.60 12.20
C GLU A 108 -4.55 7.19 11.38
N MET A 109 -4.48 6.90 10.07
CA MET A 109 -3.47 7.49 9.19
C MET A 109 -3.59 9.01 9.10
N ILE A 110 -4.80 9.53 8.88
CA ILE A 110 -5.07 10.97 8.77
C ILE A 110 -4.79 11.67 10.10
N LYS A 111 -5.25 11.09 11.21
CA LYS A 111 -5.06 11.64 12.55
C LYS A 111 -3.57 11.84 12.82
N LEU A 112 -2.75 10.84 12.56
CA LEU A 112 -1.32 10.91 12.85
C LEU A 112 -0.56 11.84 11.91
N ILE A 113 -0.85 11.83 10.60
CA ILE A 113 -0.15 12.70 9.66
C ILE A 113 -0.37 14.18 9.97
N LYS A 114 -1.58 14.54 10.44
CA LYS A 114 -1.92 15.89 10.88
C LYS A 114 -1.26 16.24 12.22
N SER A 115 -1.40 15.38 13.25
CA SER A 115 -0.93 15.68 14.61
C SER A 115 0.59 15.77 14.71
N GLU A 116 1.32 14.98 13.94
CA GLU A 116 2.79 15.00 13.94
C GLU A 116 3.39 15.90 12.86
N ASN A 117 2.55 16.58 12.07
CA ASN A 117 2.97 17.32 10.86
C ASN A 117 3.95 16.48 10.02
N ALA A 118 3.64 15.20 9.84
CA ALA A 118 4.46 14.29 9.08
C ALA A 118 4.21 14.45 7.57
N ASP A 119 5.15 14.01 6.75
CA ASP A 119 4.99 13.96 5.30
C ASP A 119 4.50 12.59 4.84
N ILE A 120 4.90 11.55 5.57
CA ILE A 120 4.62 10.15 5.27
C ILE A 120 4.31 9.41 6.57
N ILE A 121 3.26 8.58 6.56
CA ILE A 121 2.94 7.65 7.64
C ILE A 121 3.05 6.23 7.11
N GLY A 122 3.87 5.41 7.74
CA GLY A 122 3.88 3.95 7.56
C GLY A 122 3.22 3.24 8.72
N GLY A 123 2.73 2.03 8.51
CA GLY A 123 2.10 1.21 9.56
C GLY A 123 2.50 -0.26 9.50
N PRO A 124 2.15 -1.06 10.54
CA PRO A 124 2.50 -2.46 10.64
C PRO A 124 1.70 -3.31 9.65
N GLN A 125 2.33 -4.41 9.26
CA GLN A 125 1.73 -5.46 8.47
C GLN A 125 1.63 -6.72 9.34
N ASN A 126 0.43 -7.22 9.54
CA ASN A 126 0.20 -8.51 10.17
C ASN A 126 0.02 -9.59 9.10
N HIS A 127 0.43 -10.82 9.42
CA HIS A 127 0.24 -11.97 8.54
C HIS A 127 -0.79 -12.94 9.11
N LYS A 128 -1.80 -13.34 8.31
CA LYS A 128 -2.74 -14.41 8.66
C LYS A 128 -2.06 -15.77 8.49
N VAL A 129 -1.45 -16.26 9.55
CA VAL A 129 -0.75 -17.55 9.59
C VAL A 129 -1.22 -18.35 10.78
N ASN A 130 -1.60 -19.62 10.55
CA ASN A 130 -1.95 -20.58 11.60
C ASN A 130 -0.73 -21.33 12.16
N ASP A 131 0.33 -21.47 11.37
CA ASP A 131 1.57 -22.12 11.75
C ASP A 131 2.38 -21.23 12.70
N SER A 132 2.68 -21.77 13.90
CA SER A 132 3.39 -21.06 14.96
C SER A 132 4.84 -20.70 14.56
N ASN A 133 5.53 -21.56 13.83
CA ASN A 133 6.91 -21.34 13.40
C ASN A 133 6.98 -20.18 12.40
N ILE A 134 6.07 -20.17 11.43
CA ILE A 134 5.97 -19.12 10.45
C ILE A 134 5.59 -17.80 11.13
N LYS A 135 4.65 -17.83 12.09
CA LYS A 135 4.26 -16.65 12.87
C LYS A 135 5.44 -16.08 13.67
N ASN A 136 6.25 -16.93 14.31
CA ASN A 136 7.42 -16.49 15.04
C ASN A 136 8.48 -15.91 14.11
N TYR A 137 8.69 -16.50 12.94
CA TYR A 137 9.59 -15.94 11.93
C TYR A 137 9.20 -14.52 11.54
N PHE A 138 7.93 -14.26 11.21
CA PHE A 138 7.48 -12.90 10.88
C PHE A 138 7.68 -11.91 12.04
N LYS A 139 7.47 -12.33 13.29
CA LYS A 139 7.75 -11.47 14.46
C LYS A 139 9.21 -11.04 14.56
N ILE A 140 10.14 -11.86 14.08
CA ILE A 140 11.59 -11.57 14.12
C ILE A 140 11.96 -10.57 13.02
N ILE A 141 11.38 -10.71 11.82
CA ILE A 141 11.76 -9.90 10.66
C ILE A 141 10.94 -8.61 10.51
N GLU A 142 9.78 -8.52 11.17
CA GLU A 142 8.95 -7.32 11.12
C GLU A 142 9.55 -6.20 11.98
N PRO A 143 9.54 -4.96 11.47
CA PRO A 143 10.02 -3.83 12.24
C PRO A 143 9.19 -3.62 13.52
N ASN A 144 9.82 -3.68 14.67
CA ASN A 144 9.16 -3.39 15.96
C ASN A 144 9.31 -1.91 16.34
N TYR A 145 8.79 -1.01 15.50
CA TYR A 145 8.82 0.42 15.78
C TYR A 145 7.77 0.82 16.83
N LYS A 146 8.11 1.81 17.66
CA LYS A 146 7.17 2.43 18.59
C LYS A 146 6.17 3.32 17.84
N HIS A 147 4.97 3.48 18.39
CA HIS A 147 4.00 4.46 17.86
C HIS A 147 4.61 5.86 17.88
N LYS A 148 4.45 6.61 16.77
CA LYS A 148 5.05 7.95 16.54
C LYS A 148 6.57 7.97 16.35
N GLN A 149 7.23 6.84 16.26
CA GLN A 149 8.66 6.79 15.98
C GLN A 149 8.93 7.29 14.56
N THR A 150 9.95 8.14 14.42
CA THR A 150 10.51 8.50 13.11
C THR A 150 11.28 7.32 12.56
N ILE A 151 11.03 6.99 11.30
CA ILE A 151 11.62 5.86 10.59
C ILE A 151 12.23 6.33 9.26
N LYS A 152 13.07 5.49 8.65
CA LYS A 152 13.81 5.85 7.43
C LYS A 152 13.14 5.34 6.15
N TRP A 153 12.18 4.45 6.25
CA TRP A 153 11.47 3.87 5.11
C TRP A 153 10.09 3.34 5.52
N ALA A 154 9.23 3.11 4.57
CA ALA A 154 7.93 2.49 4.75
C ALA A 154 7.68 1.46 3.63
N ALA A 155 6.76 0.52 3.85
CA ALA A 155 6.32 -0.42 2.83
C ALA A 155 5.09 0.13 2.09
N THR A 156 4.99 -0.12 0.80
CA THR A 156 3.86 0.35 -0.01
C THR A 156 2.53 -0.32 0.35
N ASN A 157 2.57 -1.46 1.00
CA ASN A 157 1.35 -2.15 1.41
C ASN A 157 0.60 -1.46 2.57
N ASN A 158 1.27 -0.51 3.28
CA ASN A 158 0.66 0.22 4.40
C ASN A 158 1.28 1.60 4.57
N VAL A 159 0.92 2.55 3.70
CA VAL A 159 1.50 3.89 3.70
C VAL A 159 0.50 4.96 3.25
N LEU A 160 0.53 6.13 3.89
CA LEU A 160 -0.17 7.35 3.47
C LEU A 160 0.85 8.50 3.41
N PHE A 161 0.83 9.32 2.37
CA PHE A 161 1.74 10.45 2.24
C PHE A 161 1.14 11.66 1.53
N LYS A 162 1.72 12.83 1.76
CA LYS A 162 1.30 14.10 1.14
C LYS A 162 1.51 14.05 -0.37
N ASN A 163 0.48 14.36 -1.15
CA ASN A 163 0.57 14.36 -2.62
C ASN A 163 1.54 15.42 -3.16
N ILE A 164 1.77 16.51 -2.43
CA ILE A 164 2.71 17.59 -2.82
C ILE A 164 4.13 17.06 -3.06
N ILE A 165 4.51 15.95 -2.44
CA ILE A 165 5.78 15.25 -2.67
C ILE A 165 5.97 14.95 -4.16
N LEU A 166 4.89 14.65 -4.88
CA LEU A 166 4.92 14.32 -6.31
C LEU A 166 5.12 15.53 -7.25
N ASN A 167 5.18 16.77 -6.74
CA ASN A 167 5.52 17.93 -7.55
C ASN A 167 6.92 17.82 -8.16
N ASP A 168 7.84 17.13 -7.47
CA ASP A 168 9.10 16.72 -8.08
C ASP A 168 8.89 15.52 -9.00
N LYS A 169 9.03 15.75 -10.32
CA LYS A 169 8.88 14.72 -11.35
C LYS A 169 9.92 13.59 -11.27
N LYS A 170 11.03 13.80 -10.56
CA LYS A 170 12.07 12.79 -10.34
C LYS A 170 11.64 11.71 -9.36
N ILE A 171 10.62 11.98 -8.53
CA ILE A 171 10.10 11.02 -7.56
C ILE A 171 9.29 9.94 -8.28
N LYS A 172 9.89 8.79 -8.44
CA LYS A 172 9.32 7.59 -9.09
C LYS A 172 9.99 6.33 -8.56
N PHE A 173 9.31 5.21 -8.65
CA PHE A 173 9.90 3.89 -8.37
C PHE A 173 10.91 3.53 -9.45
N ASP A 174 12.04 2.94 -9.05
CA ASP A 174 13.04 2.43 -9.98
C ASP A 174 12.52 1.14 -10.64
N ILE A 175 12.37 1.21 -11.96
CA ILE A 175 11.88 0.08 -12.77
C ILE A 175 12.89 -1.08 -12.88
N ASN A 176 14.16 -0.83 -12.64
CA ASN A 176 15.20 -1.87 -12.66
C ASN A 176 15.05 -2.85 -11.48
N LEU A 177 14.33 -2.45 -10.43
CA LEU A 177 14.04 -3.30 -9.26
C LEU A 177 12.83 -4.23 -9.43
N ASP A 178 12.23 -4.29 -10.62
CA ASP A 178 11.02 -5.08 -10.86
C ASP A 178 11.17 -6.58 -10.51
N LYS A 179 12.32 -7.16 -10.86
CA LYS A 179 12.61 -8.58 -10.60
C LYS A 179 13.41 -8.83 -9.32
N VAL A 180 14.08 -7.79 -8.83
CA VAL A 180 14.98 -7.89 -7.67
C VAL A 180 14.22 -7.72 -6.35
N GLY A 181 13.21 -6.85 -6.31
CA GLY A 181 12.50 -6.46 -5.11
C GLY A 181 13.14 -5.23 -4.43
N GLY A 182 12.58 -4.77 -3.30
CA GLY A 182 13.09 -3.63 -2.54
C GLY A 182 12.77 -2.26 -3.14
N SER A 183 11.92 -2.20 -4.19
CA SER A 183 11.57 -0.93 -4.84
C SER A 183 10.87 0.06 -3.93
N ASP A 184 10.08 -0.42 -2.96
CA ASP A 184 9.42 0.39 -1.93
C ASP A 184 10.41 0.92 -0.90
N GLN A 185 11.31 0.08 -0.39
CA GLN A 185 12.35 0.50 0.54
C GLN A 185 13.22 1.61 -0.06
N LEU A 186 13.70 1.42 -1.30
CA LEU A 186 14.51 2.42 -1.98
C LEU A 186 13.73 3.72 -2.20
N PHE A 187 12.46 3.64 -2.60
CA PHE A 187 11.61 4.80 -2.85
C PHE A 187 11.42 5.65 -1.57
N PHE A 188 11.02 5.03 -0.46
CA PHE A 188 10.80 5.78 0.78
C PHE A 188 12.11 6.18 1.47
N TYR A 189 13.16 5.39 1.37
CA TYR A 189 14.49 5.78 1.84
C TYR A 189 15.01 7.02 1.08
N TYR A 190 14.80 7.07 -0.23
CA TYR A 190 15.12 8.26 -1.03
C TYR A 190 14.33 9.49 -0.56
N LEU A 191 13.04 9.36 -0.28
CA LEU A 191 12.23 10.46 0.26
C LEU A 191 12.77 10.92 1.63
N TRP A 192 13.08 9.97 2.52
CA TRP A 192 13.70 10.29 3.81
C TRP A 192 15.04 11.03 3.63
N SER A 193 15.91 10.61 2.72
CA SER A 193 17.19 11.27 2.44
C SER A 193 17.03 12.68 1.86
N LYS A 194 15.85 13.01 1.30
CA LYS A 194 15.45 14.35 0.87
C LYS A 194 14.86 15.21 1.99
N GLY A 195 14.85 14.71 3.22
CA GLY A 195 14.35 15.42 4.40
C GLY A 195 12.85 15.23 4.69
N TYR A 196 12.12 14.38 3.95
CA TYR A 196 10.73 14.10 4.26
C TYR A 196 10.61 13.32 5.56
N LYS A 197 9.71 13.75 6.45
CA LYS A 197 9.48 13.15 7.76
C LYS A 197 8.57 11.94 7.64
N ILE A 198 9.10 10.73 7.95
CA ILE A 198 8.36 9.48 7.95
C ILE A 198 8.10 9.06 9.40
N ILE A 199 6.82 8.83 9.77
CA ILE A 199 6.40 8.46 11.12
C ILE A 199 5.69 7.11 11.08
N TRP A 200 5.93 6.29 12.12
CA TRP A 200 5.28 4.99 12.28
C TRP A 200 3.97 5.08 13.04
N ASN A 201 2.89 4.58 12.44
CA ASN A 201 1.58 4.46 13.09
C ASN A 201 1.28 3.00 13.48
N LYS A 202 1.51 2.65 14.74
CA LYS A 202 1.22 1.29 15.23
C LYS A 202 -0.27 0.91 15.22
N LYS A 203 -1.19 1.91 15.09
CA LYS A 203 -2.64 1.71 15.13
C LYS A 203 -3.26 1.44 13.75
N ALA A 204 -2.58 1.84 12.69
CA ALA A 204 -3.06 1.65 11.32
C ALA A 204 -2.60 0.28 10.80
N ILE A 205 -3.34 -0.77 11.17
CA ILE A 205 -2.95 -2.15 10.90
C ILE A 205 -3.45 -2.57 9.51
N VAL A 206 -2.57 -3.24 8.78
CA VAL A 206 -2.88 -3.97 7.54
C VAL A 206 -2.60 -5.44 7.76
N THR A 207 -3.47 -6.32 7.26
CA THR A 207 -3.30 -7.78 7.37
C THR A 207 -3.13 -8.40 6.00
N GLU A 208 -1.96 -8.96 5.72
CA GLU A 208 -1.66 -9.65 4.46
C GLU A 208 -2.13 -11.10 4.49
N GLY A 209 -2.74 -11.54 3.39
CA GLY A 209 -3.02 -12.94 3.12
C GLY A 209 -1.75 -13.67 2.67
N LEU A 210 -1.24 -14.61 3.45
CA LEU A 210 -0.04 -15.34 3.09
C LEU A 210 -0.32 -16.41 2.04
N HIS A 211 0.30 -16.26 0.87
CA HIS A 211 0.22 -17.25 -0.21
C HIS A 211 0.97 -18.54 0.18
N GLU A 212 0.47 -19.72 -0.20
CA GLU A 212 1.07 -21.01 0.17
C GLU A 212 2.55 -21.13 -0.19
N SER A 213 2.95 -20.54 -1.33
CA SER A 213 4.38 -20.51 -1.73
C SER A 213 5.28 -19.73 -0.76
N ARG A 214 4.71 -18.79 0.03
CA ARG A 214 5.42 -17.98 1.01
C ARG A 214 5.49 -18.63 2.39
N LYS A 215 4.85 -19.79 2.58
CA LYS A 215 4.91 -20.59 3.82
C LYS A 215 6.07 -21.59 3.84
N LYS A 216 6.86 -21.66 2.77
CA LYS A 216 7.99 -22.60 2.64
C LYS A 216 9.29 -21.98 3.14
N ILE A 217 10.12 -22.76 3.83
CA ILE A 217 11.45 -22.34 4.34
C ILE A 217 12.31 -21.76 3.22
N ASP A 218 12.31 -22.36 2.04
CA ASP A 218 13.06 -21.89 0.87
C ASP A 218 12.70 -20.45 0.49
N TRP A 219 11.43 -20.06 0.65
CA TRP A 219 11.01 -18.69 0.37
C TRP A 219 11.62 -17.71 1.38
N PHE A 220 11.66 -18.09 2.67
CA PHE A 220 12.27 -17.29 3.72
C PHE A 220 13.77 -17.12 3.52
N LEU A 221 14.47 -18.19 3.19
CA LEU A 221 15.91 -18.16 2.90
C LEU A 221 16.21 -17.23 1.71
N LYS A 222 15.46 -17.38 0.60
CA LYS A 222 15.61 -16.52 -0.57
C LYS A 222 15.28 -15.05 -0.28
N ARG A 223 14.28 -14.80 0.59
CA ARG A 223 13.92 -13.44 0.99
C ARG A 223 15.03 -12.80 1.81
N ASN A 224 15.54 -13.50 2.83
CA ASN A 224 16.64 -13.00 3.68
C ASN A 224 17.91 -12.74 2.86
N PHE A 225 18.27 -13.66 1.98
CA PHE A 225 19.43 -13.47 1.09
C PHE A 225 19.33 -12.21 0.21
N ARG A 226 18.12 -11.79 -0.16
CA ARG A 226 17.91 -10.54 -0.94
C ARG A 226 18.04 -9.27 -0.10
N TYR A 227 17.84 -9.35 1.18
CA TYR A 227 17.88 -8.18 2.07
C TYR A 227 19.21 -8.04 2.82
N GLY A 228 20.18 -8.92 2.58
CA GLY A 228 21.51 -8.91 3.16
C GLY A 228 21.54 -9.66 4.47
#